data_d54572326f7532a0563408728a4912db
#
_entry.id   d54572326f7532a0563408728a4912db
#
_cell.length_a   1.000
_cell.length_b   1.000
_cell.length_c   1.000
_cell.angle_alpha   90.00
_cell.angle_beta   90.00
_cell.angle_gamma   90.00
#
_symmetry.space_group_name_H-M   'P 1'
#
loop_
_entity.id
_entity.type
_entity.pdbx_description
1 polymer ?
#
loop_
_entity_poly.entity_id
_entity_poly.type
_entity_poly.pdbx_seq_one_letter_code
_entity_poly.pdbx_strand_id
1 'polypeptide(L)'
;MDKKVVVDAAVVDQTKLDPVTFEVLRSIFEYASDRMSTVLQRASFSPILADMVDFSNAIYDYDCQLLSQAANCPIHLAAMKFSAEAIIRRYGLPQIYEGDVICVNDPFQGGTHINDMTFLSPIFFEGDLLGFAVSRGHWMDLGGGAAGGQAFAGTHIAGEGLRLPPVKVYERGVVRQEIVDILMNNTRRRTS
;
A
#
# COMPACT_ATOMS: atom_id res chain seq x y z
N MET A 1 27.09 1.93 16.26
CA MET A 1 27.64 0.69 15.68
C MET A 1 26.77 0.35 14.51
N ASP A 2 27.19 0.85 13.32
CA ASP A 2 26.43 0.73 12.08
C ASP A 2 26.46 -0.72 11.63
N LYS A 3 25.33 -1.43 11.82
CA LYS A 3 25.07 -2.63 11.01
C LYS A 3 24.70 -2.13 9.63
N LYS A 4 25.67 -2.03 8.73
CA LYS A 4 25.41 -2.09 7.30
C LYS A 4 24.57 -3.33 7.07
N VAL A 5 23.35 -3.13 6.54
CA VAL A 5 22.64 -4.20 5.85
C VAL A 5 23.42 -4.43 4.56
N VAL A 6 24.50 -5.16 4.70
CA VAL A 6 25.14 -5.84 3.58
C VAL A 6 24.29 -7.13 3.48
N VAL A 7 23.28 -7.12 2.63
CA VAL A 7 22.92 -8.37 1.98
C VAL A 7 24.24 -8.78 1.33
N ASP A 8 24.90 -9.77 1.93
CA ASP A 8 26.02 -10.42 1.29
C ASP A 8 25.43 -10.97 0.00
N ALA A 9 25.53 -10.14 -1.04
CA ALA A 9 25.25 -10.55 -2.39
C ALA A 9 26.37 -11.53 -2.74
N ALA A 10 26.33 -12.70 -2.13
CA ALA A 10 26.68 -13.90 -2.85
C ALA A 10 25.89 -13.73 -4.12
N VAL A 11 26.56 -13.28 -5.16
CA VAL A 11 26.04 -13.08 -6.49
C VAL A 11 25.29 -14.35 -6.83
N VAL A 12 24.01 -14.41 -6.45
CA VAL A 12 23.11 -15.36 -7.03
C VAL A 12 23.09 -14.90 -8.47
N ASP A 13 23.83 -15.65 -9.27
CA ASP A 13 23.90 -15.44 -10.69
C ASP A 13 22.45 -15.50 -11.18
N GLN A 14 21.83 -14.31 -11.31
CA GLN A 14 20.42 -14.13 -11.69
C GLN A 14 20.09 -14.79 -13.03
N THR A 15 21.12 -15.27 -13.72
CA THR A 15 20.99 -16.05 -14.97
C THR A 15 20.74 -17.55 -14.74
N LYS A 16 20.62 -18.01 -13.47
CA LYS A 16 20.62 -19.45 -13.14
C LYS A 16 19.43 -19.95 -12.33
N LEU A 17 18.33 -19.21 -12.24
CA LEU A 17 17.07 -19.86 -11.88
C LEU A 17 16.70 -20.80 -13.04
N ASP A 18 16.61 -22.08 -12.73
CA ASP A 18 16.07 -23.01 -13.72
C ASP A 18 14.62 -22.61 -14.07
N PRO A 19 14.17 -22.87 -15.31
CA PRO A 19 12.85 -22.42 -15.75
C PRO A 19 11.69 -22.92 -14.89
N VAL A 20 11.82 -24.09 -14.27
CA VAL A 20 10.77 -24.67 -13.42
C VAL A 20 10.67 -23.88 -12.11
N THR A 21 11.79 -23.61 -11.45
CA THR A 21 11.83 -22.80 -10.23
C THR A 21 11.30 -21.38 -10.49
N PHE A 22 11.67 -20.77 -11.63
CA PHE A 22 11.16 -19.46 -12.01
C PHE A 22 9.62 -19.46 -12.14
N GLU A 23 9.05 -20.44 -12.84
CA GLU A 23 7.59 -20.54 -13.02
C GLU A 23 6.86 -20.83 -11.70
N VAL A 24 7.46 -21.61 -10.82
CA VAL A 24 6.90 -21.84 -9.47
C VAL A 24 6.87 -20.56 -8.67
N LEU A 25 7.96 -19.79 -8.62
CA LEU A 25 8.03 -18.52 -7.91
C LEU A 25 7.03 -17.51 -8.50
N ARG A 26 6.96 -17.39 -9.83
CA ARG A 26 5.99 -16.53 -10.50
C ARG A 26 4.56 -16.86 -10.06
N SER A 27 4.20 -18.14 -10.09
CA SER A 27 2.87 -18.62 -9.68
C SER A 27 2.57 -18.34 -8.20
N ILE A 28 3.57 -18.45 -7.32
CA ILE A 28 3.42 -18.12 -5.88
C ILE A 28 3.12 -16.64 -5.71
N PHE A 29 3.85 -15.74 -6.38
CA PHE A 29 3.60 -14.31 -6.28
C PHE A 29 2.24 -13.91 -6.86
N GLU A 30 1.85 -14.45 -8.01
CA GLU A 30 0.52 -14.24 -8.60
C GLU A 30 -0.59 -14.70 -7.63
N TYR A 31 -0.46 -15.92 -7.10
CA TYR A 31 -1.40 -16.43 -6.10
C TYR A 31 -1.49 -15.55 -4.85
N ALA A 32 -0.34 -15.05 -4.36
CA ALA A 32 -0.32 -14.17 -3.20
C ALA A 32 -1.07 -12.85 -3.46
N SER A 33 -0.86 -12.22 -4.62
CA SER A 33 -1.57 -10.99 -5.01
C SER A 33 -3.08 -11.22 -5.14
N ASP A 34 -3.51 -12.34 -5.72
CA ASP A 34 -4.92 -12.72 -5.85
C ASP A 34 -5.54 -13.00 -4.48
N ARG A 35 -4.79 -13.61 -3.57
CA ARG A 35 -5.23 -13.82 -2.18
C ARG A 35 -5.41 -12.51 -1.43
N MET A 36 -4.50 -11.53 -1.60
CA MET A 36 -4.67 -10.19 -1.03
C MET A 36 -6.00 -9.58 -1.50
N SER A 37 -6.31 -9.66 -2.79
CA SER A 37 -7.57 -9.16 -3.37
C SER A 37 -8.80 -9.87 -2.80
N THR A 38 -8.76 -11.19 -2.71
CA THR A 38 -9.85 -11.98 -2.15
C THR A 38 -10.13 -11.62 -0.68
N VAL A 39 -9.07 -11.45 0.11
CA VAL A 39 -9.18 -11.10 1.54
C VAL A 39 -9.75 -9.68 1.69
N LEU A 40 -9.20 -8.71 0.94
CA LEU A 40 -9.67 -7.32 1.01
C LEU A 40 -11.14 -7.21 0.62
N GLN A 41 -11.56 -7.85 -0.48
CA GLN A 41 -12.95 -7.85 -0.93
C GLN A 41 -13.90 -8.44 0.12
N ARG A 42 -13.55 -9.60 0.69
CA ARG A 42 -14.38 -10.29 1.68
C ARG A 42 -14.44 -9.61 3.05
N ALA A 43 -13.36 -8.93 3.43
CA ALA A 43 -13.29 -8.20 4.70
C ALA A 43 -13.91 -6.80 4.62
N SER A 44 -14.20 -6.30 3.42
CA SER A 44 -14.70 -4.95 3.23
C SER A 44 -16.22 -4.88 3.44
N PHE A 45 -16.66 -3.85 4.18
CA PHE A 45 -18.07 -3.45 4.31
C PHE A 45 -18.45 -2.33 3.33
N SER A 46 -17.49 -1.80 2.59
CA SER A 46 -17.72 -0.75 1.59
C SER A 46 -18.19 -1.37 0.28
N PRO A 47 -19.36 -0.96 -0.27
CA PRO A 47 -19.81 -1.43 -1.59
C PRO A 47 -18.80 -1.13 -2.70
N ILE A 48 -18.06 -0.03 -2.60
CA ILE A 48 -17.01 0.33 -3.58
C ILE A 48 -15.92 -0.73 -3.61
N LEU A 49 -15.50 -1.24 -2.45
CA LEU A 49 -14.49 -2.29 -2.35
C LEU A 49 -15.06 -3.69 -2.56
N ALA A 50 -16.23 -3.98 -1.97
CA ALA A 50 -16.83 -5.33 -1.99
C ALA A 50 -17.47 -5.68 -3.33
N ASP A 51 -18.25 -4.73 -3.90
CA ASP A 51 -19.08 -4.98 -5.07
C ASP A 51 -18.47 -4.41 -6.36
N MET A 52 -17.94 -3.18 -6.32
CA MET A 52 -17.33 -2.53 -7.49
C MET A 52 -15.86 -2.93 -7.69
N VAL A 53 -15.23 -3.55 -6.69
CA VAL A 53 -13.83 -4.01 -6.71
C VAL A 53 -12.87 -2.85 -7.05
N ASP A 54 -13.17 -1.64 -6.52
CA ASP A 54 -12.37 -0.46 -6.78
C ASP A 54 -11.14 -0.41 -5.83
N PHE A 55 -10.29 -1.38 -6.02
CA PHE A 55 -9.01 -1.51 -5.32
C PHE A 55 -8.00 -2.26 -6.20
N SER A 56 -6.74 -2.28 -5.77
CA SER A 56 -5.68 -3.04 -6.40
C SER A 56 -4.66 -3.51 -5.37
N ASN A 57 -4.06 -4.66 -5.64
CA ASN A 57 -3.02 -5.25 -4.81
C ASN A 57 -1.83 -5.63 -5.66
N ALA A 58 -0.64 -5.40 -5.13
CA ALA A 58 0.61 -5.74 -5.80
C ALA A 58 1.70 -6.09 -4.79
N ILE A 59 2.70 -6.84 -5.24
CA ILE A 59 3.92 -7.13 -4.51
C ILE A 59 5.08 -6.51 -5.27
N TYR A 60 5.90 -5.78 -4.56
CA TYR A 60 7.11 -5.14 -5.04
C TYR A 60 8.33 -5.71 -4.32
N ASP A 61 9.47 -5.73 -4.98
CA ASP A 61 10.75 -5.96 -4.30
C ASP A 61 11.19 -4.73 -3.48
N TYR A 62 12.33 -4.83 -2.80
CA TYR A 62 12.87 -3.75 -1.97
C TYR A 62 13.30 -2.51 -2.79
N ASP A 63 13.49 -2.63 -4.10
CA ASP A 63 13.78 -1.54 -5.05
C ASP A 63 12.51 -1.00 -5.73
N CYS A 64 11.33 -1.37 -5.22
CA CYS A 64 10.02 -1.02 -5.81
C CYS A 64 9.84 -1.48 -7.25
N GLN A 65 10.48 -2.58 -7.66
CA GLN A 65 10.12 -3.22 -8.92
C GLN A 65 8.94 -4.16 -8.72
N LEU A 66 8.00 -4.12 -9.65
CA LEU A 66 6.79 -4.94 -9.58
C LEU A 66 7.15 -6.42 -9.78
N LEU A 67 6.84 -7.24 -8.78
CA LEU A 67 6.97 -8.69 -8.87
C LEU A 67 5.67 -9.35 -9.31
N SER A 68 4.54 -8.89 -8.78
CA SER A 68 3.22 -9.43 -9.09
C SER A 68 2.12 -8.43 -8.77
N GLN A 69 0.99 -8.58 -9.46
CA GLN A 69 -0.22 -7.80 -9.22
C GLN A 69 -1.46 -8.63 -9.48
N ALA A 70 -2.53 -8.38 -8.74
CA ALA A 70 -3.84 -8.94 -9.04
C ALA A 70 -4.51 -8.17 -10.19
N ALA A 71 -5.36 -8.86 -10.95
CA ALA A 71 -6.11 -8.27 -12.07
C ALA A 71 -7.30 -7.42 -11.56
N ASN A 72 -7.01 -6.27 -10.95
CA ASN A 72 -7.99 -5.32 -10.42
C ASN A 72 -7.99 -4.01 -11.23
N CYS A 73 -8.19 -2.85 -10.58
CA CYS A 73 -8.26 -1.55 -11.24
C CYS A 73 -6.89 -1.12 -11.83
N PRO A 74 -6.71 -1.03 -13.16
CA PRO A 74 -5.40 -0.75 -13.77
C PRO A 74 -4.82 0.62 -13.41
N ILE A 75 -5.67 1.61 -13.17
CA ILE A 75 -5.24 2.98 -12.84
C ILE A 75 -4.51 3.03 -11.50
N HIS A 76 -4.96 2.23 -10.53
CA HIS A 76 -4.31 2.10 -9.23
C HIS A 76 -2.92 1.48 -9.36
N LEU A 77 -2.81 0.42 -10.16
CA LEU A 77 -1.56 -0.31 -10.35
C LEU A 77 -0.44 0.58 -10.86
N ALA A 78 -0.73 1.41 -11.86
CA ALA A 78 0.25 2.34 -12.42
C ALA A 78 0.78 3.36 -11.39
N ALA A 79 -0.05 3.76 -10.42
CA ALA A 79 0.30 4.80 -9.45
C ALA A 79 0.86 4.24 -8.13
N MET A 80 0.62 2.95 -7.80
CA MET A 80 1.02 2.37 -6.50
C MET A 80 2.53 2.38 -6.28
N LYS A 81 3.32 2.19 -7.33
CA LYS A 81 4.79 2.29 -7.27
C LYS A 81 5.24 3.64 -6.70
N PHE A 82 4.66 4.73 -7.18
CA PHE A 82 5.05 6.08 -6.72
C PHE A 82 4.70 6.31 -5.24
N SER A 83 3.61 5.72 -4.76
CA SER A 83 3.28 5.75 -3.33
C SER A 83 4.28 4.95 -2.50
N ALA A 84 4.68 3.76 -2.95
CA ALA A 84 5.70 2.97 -2.29
C ALA A 84 7.05 3.70 -2.23
N GLU A 85 7.49 4.29 -3.34
CA GLU A 85 8.70 5.12 -3.40
C GLU A 85 8.62 6.34 -2.48
N ALA A 86 7.46 7.00 -2.36
CA ALA A 86 7.27 8.13 -1.45
C ALA A 86 7.40 7.70 0.03
N ILE A 87 6.86 6.53 0.38
CA ILE A 87 6.98 5.94 1.71
C ILE A 87 8.46 5.65 2.02
N ILE A 88 9.17 5.00 1.10
CA ILE A 88 10.59 4.68 1.28
C ILE A 88 11.43 5.95 1.37
N ARG A 89 11.15 6.95 0.56
CA ARG A 89 11.85 8.25 0.59
C ARG A 89 11.67 8.95 1.93
N ARG A 90 10.49 8.84 2.55
CA ARG A 90 10.20 9.47 3.84
C ARG A 90 10.93 8.82 5.00
N TYR A 91 10.91 7.49 5.07
CA TYR A 91 11.46 6.76 6.22
C TYR A 91 12.87 6.23 5.99
N GLY A 92 13.22 5.90 4.75
CA GLY A 92 14.38 5.09 4.44
C GLY A 92 14.18 3.62 4.83
N LEU A 93 14.75 2.69 4.08
CA LEU A 93 14.61 1.24 4.35
C LEU A 93 14.98 0.86 5.81
N PRO A 94 16.04 1.46 6.44
CA PRO A 94 16.41 1.11 7.82
C PRO A 94 15.38 1.48 8.90
N GLN A 95 14.39 2.31 8.58
CA GLN A 95 13.32 2.70 9.51
C GLN A 95 11.96 2.05 9.19
N ILE A 96 11.96 1.11 8.27
CA ILE A 96 10.80 0.27 7.96
C ILE A 96 11.03 -1.07 8.64
N TYR A 97 10.14 -1.46 9.54
CA TYR A 97 10.29 -2.61 10.40
C TYR A 97 9.24 -3.67 10.11
N GLU A 98 9.55 -4.90 10.46
CA GLU A 98 8.56 -5.98 10.45
C GLU A 98 7.34 -5.59 11.29
N GLY A 99 6.14 -5.82 10.75
CA GLY A 99 4.88 -5.45 11.39
C GLY A 99 4.46 -3.98 11.18
N ASP A 100 5.23 -3.18 10.43
CA ASP A 100 4.78 -1.86 10.01
C ASP A 100 3.63 -1.95 9.01
N VAL A 101 2.69 -1.02 9.11
CA VAL A 101 1.71 -0.70 8.07
C VAL A 101 1.73 0.80 7.88
N ILE A 102 2.10 1.24 6.70
CA ILE A 102 2.27 2.67 6.37
C ILE A 102 1.21 3.05 5.35
N CYS A 103 0.48 4.12 5.59
CA CYS A 103 -0.52 4.60 4.64
C CYS A 103 -0.15 5.97 4.06
N VAL A 104 -0.67 6.26 2.87
CA VAL A 104 -0.56 7.54 2.16
C VAL A 104 -1.72 7.70 1.19
N ASN A 105 -2.23 8.91 1.06
CA ASN A 105 -3.19 9.26 0.00
C ASN A 105 -2.88 10.61 -0.67
N ASP A 106 -1.78 11.27 -0.28
CA ASP A 106 -1.41 12.58 -0.83
C ASP A 106 -1.07 12.47 -2.34
N PRO A 107 -1.85 13.11 -3.24
CA PRO A 107 -1.56 13.07 -4.68
C PRO A 107 -0.19 13.63 -5.05
N PHE A 108 0.36 14.52 -4.24
CA PHE A 108 1.70 15.09 -4.45
C PHE A 108 2.82 14.17 -3.94
N GLN A 109 2.47 13.06 -3.30
CA GLN A 109 3.38 12.04 -2.80
C GLN A 109 3.04 10.65 -3.35
N GLY A 110 2.76 10.57 -4.65
CA GLY A 110 2.51 9.31 -5.35
C GLY A 110 1.08 8.80 -5.26
N GLY A 111 0.16 9.54 -4.65
CA GLY A 111 -1.28 9.25 -4.71
C GLY A 111 -1.88 9.60 -6.08
N THR A 112 -3.15 9.22 -6.26
CA THR A 112 -3.99 9.62 -7.41
C THR A 112 -4.94 10.75 -7.00
N HIS A 113 -6.01 10.41 -6.28
CA HIS A 113 -6.87 11.39 -5.61
C HIS A 113 -7.00 11.02 -4.12
N ILE A 114 -7.54 11.92 -3.30
CA ILE A 114 -7.53 11.78 -1.83
C ILE A 114 -8.22 10.50 -1.36
N ASN A 115 -9.27 10.05 -2.06
CA ASN A 115 -10.01 8.85 -1.71
C ASN A 115 -9.21 7.54 -1.91
N ASP A 116 -8.17 7.55 -2.74
CA ASP A 116 -7.34 6.39 -3.00
C ASP A 116 -6.30 6.20 -1.89
N MET A 117 -6.70 5.52 -0.84
CA MET A 117 -5.81 5.21 0.27
C MET A 117 -4.89 4.04 -0.09
N THR A 118 -3.60 4.27 -0.05
CA THR A 118 -2.58 3.25 -0.27
C THR A 118 -1.99 2.82 1.06
N PHE A 119 -1.91 1.50 1.26
CA PHE A 119 -1.25 0.87 2.39
C PHE A 119 -0.07 0.04 1.90
N LEU A 120 1.04 0.13 2.61
CA LEU A 120 2.25 -0.64 2.37
C LEU A 120 2.63 -1.39 3.64
N SER A 121 2.88 -2.69 3.50
CA SER A 121 3.45 -3.54 4.55
C SER A 121 4.74 -4.18 4.04
N PRO A 122 5.84 -4.10 4.80
CA PRO A 122 7.09 -4.77 4.43
C PRO A 122 6.97 -6.29 4.59
N ILE A 123 7.66 -7.01 3.73
CA ILE A 123 7.77 -8.47 3.75
C ILE A 123 9.18 -8.81 4.22
N PHE A 124 9.28 -9.43 5.38
CA PHE A 124 10.54 -9.88 5.97
C PHE A 124 10.64 -11.41 5.97
N PHE A 125 11.85 -11.91 5.80
CA PHE A 125 12.18 -13.32 5.98
C PHE A 125 13.53 -13.44 6.68
N GLU A 126 13.58 -14.17 7.80
CA GLU A 126 14.79 -14.34 8.63
C GLU A 126 15.48 -13.02 9.04
N GLY A 127 14.70 -11.94 9.12
CA GLY A 127 15.19 -10.60 9.48
C GLY A 127 15.60 -9.72 8.29
N ASP A 128 15.62 -10.24 7.09
CA ASP A 128 15.92 -9.51 5.86
C ASP A 128 14.65 -8.98 5.19
N LEU A 129 14.67 -7.73 4.74
CA LEU A 129 13.60 -7.13 3.97
C LEU A 129 13.67 -7.66 2.53
N LEU A 130 12.63 -8.39 2.12
CA LEU A 130 12.51 -8.93 0.76
C LEU A 130 11.77 -7.98 -0.18
N GLY A 131 10.79 -7.24 0.33
CA GLY A 131 9.95 -6.38 -0.49
C GLY A 131 8.74 -5.86 0.26
N PHE A 132 7.69 -5.52 -0.50
CA PHE A 132 6.51 -4.86 0.03
C PHE A 132 5.22 -5.43 -0.55
N ALA A 133 4.25 -5.69 0.30
CA ALA A 133 2.86 -5.87 -0.09
C ALA A 133 2.17 -4.50 -0.09
N VAL A 134 1.57 -4.13 -1.20
CA VAL A 134 0.92 -2.83 -1.37
C VAL A 134 -0.52 -3.02 -1.79
N SER A 135 -1.44 -2.37 -1.07
CA SER A 135 -2.86 -2.33 -1.37
C SER A 135 -3.31 -0.89 -1.55
N ARG A 136 -4.11 -0.61 -2.57
CA ARG A 136 -4.78 0.67 -2.77
C ARG A 136 -6.26 0.44 -2.95
N GLY A 137 -7.09 1.20 -2.27
CA GLY A 137 -8.54 1.11 -2.42
C GLY A 137 -9.21 2.47 -2.28
N HIS A 138 -10.29 2.66 -3.02
CA HIS A 138 -11.10 3.85 -2.98
C HIS A 138 -11.96 3.88 -1.72
N TRP A 139 -11.70 4.83 -0.85
CA TRP A 139 -12.51 5.07 0.36
C TRP A 139 -13.69 5.98 0.04
N MET A 140 -14.88 5.60 0.51
CA MET A 140 -16.12 6.33 0.22
C MET A 140 -16.11 7.77 0.71
N ASP A 141 -15.46 8.06 1.82
CA ASP A 141 -15.48 9.38 2.44
C ASP A 141 -14.25 9.57 3.33
N LEU A 142 -13.51 10.62 3.08
CA LEU A 142 -12.40 11.09 3.91
C LEU A 142 -12.64 12.56 4.35
N GLY A 143 -13.90 12.97 4.49
CA GLY A 143 -14.27 14.34 4.84
C GLY A 143 -14.36 15.25 3.61
N GLY A 144 -13.94 16.48 3.77
CA GLY A 144 -14.03 17.52 2.73
C GLY A 144 -15.40 18.20 2.61
N GLY A 145 -15.57 19.00 1.56
CA GLY A 145 -16.74 19.84 1.34
C GLY A 145 -17.99 19.09 0.85
N ALA A 146 -17.82 17.92 0.26
CA ALA A 146 -18.91 17.09 -0.26
C ALA A 146 -18.83 15.66 0.25
N ALA A 147 -19.97 15.01 0.42
CA ALA A 147 -20.03 13.58 0.74
C ALA A 147 -19.46 12.77 -0.43
N GLY A 148 -18.66 11.73 -0.14
CA GLY A 148 -18.01 10.92 -1.15
C GLY A 148 -16.72 11.53 -1.73
N GLY A 149 -16.20 12.63 -1.16
CA GLY A 149 -14.90 13.19 -1.52
C GLY A 149 -14.81 13.84 -2.91
N GLN A 150 -15.94 13.98 -3.63
CA GLN A 150 -15.98 14.58 -4.97
C GLN A 150 -16.61 15.98 -4.92
N ALA A 151 -15.84 16.95 -4.44
CA ALA A 151 -16.24 18.35 -4.46
C ALA A 151 -16.00 18.95 -5.88
N PHE A 152 -16.87 18.62 -6.84
CA PHE A 152 -16.76 19.12 -8.23
C PHE A 152 -16.71 20.65 -8.36
N ALA A 153 -17.15 21.40 -7.34
CA ALA A 153 -17.04 22.83 -7.27
C ALA A 153 -15.83 23.30 -6.44
N GLY A 154 -15.00 22.38 -5.97
CA GLY A 154 -13.82 22.70 -5.17
C GLY A 154 -12.73 23.36 -6.00
N THR A 155 -12.21 24.50 -5.51
CA THR A 155 -11.10 25.22 -6.14
C THR A 155 -9.76 24.91 -5.47
N HIS A 156 -9.78 24.11 -4.38
CA HIS A 156 -8.61 23.81 -3.59
C HIS A 156 -8.68 22.40 -3.02
N ILE A 157 -7.58 21.64 -3.10
CA ILE A 157 -7.48 20.23 -2.65
C ILE A 157 -7.87 20.01 -1.18
N ALA A 158 -7.69 21.00 -0.30
CA ALA A 158 -8.12 20.89 1.10
C ALA A 158 -9.66 20.73 1.25
N GLY A 159 -10.43 21.08 0.23
CA GLY A 159 -11.87 20.85 0.18
C GLY A 159 -12.27 19.42 -0.21
N GLU A 160 -11.36 18.61 -0.67
CA GLU A 160 -11.64 17.24 -1.13
C GLU A 160 -11.60 16.20 -0.01
N GLY A 161 -10.92 16.49 1.11
CA GLY A 161 -10.87 15.61 2.27
C GLY A 161 -9.54 15.60 3.00
N LEU A 162 -9.40 14.63 3.90
CA LEU A 162 -8.18 14.43 4.68
C LEU A 162 -7.04 13.96 3.77
N ARG A 163 -6.00 14.77 3.69
CA ARG A 163 -4.78 14.45 2.96
C ARG A 163 -3.70 14.02 3.95
N LEU A 164 -3.21 12.78 3.79
CA LEU A 164 -2.16 12.20 4.63
C LEU A 164 -0.86 12.02 3.84
N PRO A 165 0.25 12.58 4.33
CA PRO A 165 1.57 12.14 3.88
C PRO A 165 1.79 10.68 4.32
N PRO A 166 2.90 10.01 3.91
CA PRO A 166 3.22 8.70 4.45
C PRO A 166 3.27 8.70 5.98
N VAL A 167 2.39 7.93 6.64
CA VAL A 167 2.31 7.78 8.10
C VAL A 167 2.15 6.32 8.48
N LYS A 168 2.80 5.90 9.58
CA LYS A 168 2.64 4.55 10.12
C LYS A 168 1.31 4.45 10.87
N VAL A 169 0.44 3.55 10.41
CA VAL A 169 -0.81 3.16 11.11
C VAL A 169 -0.52 2.07 12.13
N TYR A 170 0.40 1.17 11.78
CA TYR A 170 1.03 0.25 12.71
C TYR A 170 2.53 0.45 12.67
N GLU A 171 3.16 0.38 13.83
CA GLU A 171 4.61 0.42 13.97
C GLU A 171 5.06 -0.81 14.74
N ARG A 172 5.82 -1.69 14.09
CA ARG A 172 6.28 -2.98 14.66
C ARG A 172 5.14 -3.81 15.25
N GLY A 173 4.03 -3.89 14.53
CA GLY A 173 2.84 -4.63 14.95
C GLY A 173 1.95 -3.93 15.99
N VAL A 174 2.35 -2.75 16.47
CA VAL A 174 1.56 -1.95 17.43
C VAL A 174 0.79 -0.85 16.71
N VAL A 175 -0.52 -0.80 16.93
CA VAL A 175 -1.38 0.24 16.33
C VAL A 175 -1.01 1.63 16.85
N ARG A 176 -0.92 2.57 15.96
CA ARG A 176 -0.77 4.01 16.27
C ARG A 176 -2.17 4.61 16.35
N GLN A 177 -2.75 4.51 17.56
CA GLN A 177 -4.16 4.88 17.82
C GLN A 177 -4.45 6.32 17.39
N GLU A 178 -3.52 7.23 17.59
CA GLU A 178 -3.67 8.63 17.18
C GLU A 178 -3.90 8.80 15.67
N ILE A 179 -3.29 7.95 14.83
CA ILE A 179 -3.50 7.98 13.37
C ILE A 179 -4.87 7.40 13.02
N VAL A 180 -5.25 6.30 13.66
CA VAL A 180 -6.59 5.70 13.49
C VAL A 180 -7.67 6.73 13.90
N ASP A 181 -7.49 7.41 15.01
CA ASP A 181 -8.44 8.43 15.49
C ASP A 181 -8.56 9.61 14.51
N ILE A 182 -7.46 10.07 13.94
CA ILE A 182 -7.47 11.11 12.89
C ILE A 182 -8.28 10.63 11.67
N LEU A 183 -8.05 9.41 11.20
CA LEU A 183 -8.79 8.82 10.07
C LEU A 183 -10.29 8.74 10.39
N MET A 184 -10.63 8.14 11.53
CA MET A 184 -12.02 7.93 11.93
C MET A 184 -12.79 9.22 12.20
N ASN A 185 -12.13 10.25 12.74
CA ASN A 185 -12.78 11.54 13.01
C ASN A 185 -13.01 12.38 11.74
N ASN A 186 -12.31 12.08 10.65
CA ASN A 186 -12.48 12.77 9.38
C ASN A 186 -13.45 12.05 8.42
N THR A 187 -13.91 10.86 8.76
CA THR A 187 -14.96 10.17 8.00
C THR A 187 -16.34 10.53 8.54
N ARG A 188 -17.32 10.80 7.63
CA ARG A 188 -18.71 11.11 8.05
C ARG A 188 -19.47 9.87 8.50
N ARG A 189 -19.17 8.71 7.94
CA ARG A 189 -19.75 7.43 8.33
C ARG A 189 -18.89 6.80 9.42
N ARG A 190 -19.30 7.00 10.67
CA ARG A 190 -18.85 6.14 11.76
C ARG A 190 -19.59 4.82 11.61
N THR A 191 -18.87 3.74 11.33
CA THR A 191 -19.40 2.40 11.57
C THR A 191 -19.53 2.27 13.09
N SER A 192 -20.78 2.33 13.57
CA SER A 192 -21.14 2.02 14.95
C SER A 192 -20.84 0.56 15.27
#